data_45c0f9f3a7d69676ccb0ecf2eae531e2
#
_entry.id   45c0f9f3a7d69676ccb0ecf2eae531e2
#
_cell.length_a   1.000
_cell.length_b   1.000
_cell.length_c   1.000
_cell.angle_alpha   90.00
_cell.angle_beta   90.00
_cell.angle_gamma   90.00
#
_symmetry.space_group_name_H-M   'P 1'
#
loop_
_entity.id
_entity.type
_entity.pdbx_description
1 polymer ?
#
loop_
_entity_poly.entity_id
_entity_poly.type
_entity_poly.pdbx_seq_one_letter_code
_entity_poly.pdbx_strand_id
1 'polypeptide(L)'
;LTDTQKELVEGENADPDYFGRDTGDASKDDARNQDDIGDNELLVVSFGTSFNDSRVKDIKGIEDALQAAYPDWSVRRAFTAQIIINHVQARDGEKIDNMQQAMDRAVENGVKNLVVQPTHLMHGAEYDEMMEMIDTYRDKFESVAVAEPLLGEVGSDATIINQDKEDVAKAVTAAAVKEAGYDSLDAAAADKVAFVFMGHGTSHTAKVSYSQMQTTMQTLGYDNVFIGTVEGKPEETACENVIEAVKAAGYTKVILRPLMVVAGDHANNDMA
;
A
#
# COMPACT_ATOMS: atom_id res chain seq x y z
N LEU A 1 2.14 23.50 3.77
CA LEU A 1 1.91 23.28 5.19
C LEU A 1 0.70 24.09 5.65
N THR A 2 -0.18 23.50 6.46
CA THR A 2 -1.21 24.24 7.19
C THR A 2 -0.55 25.13 8.26
N ASP A 3 -1.24 26.15 8.75
CA ASP A 3 -0.69 27.02 9.79
C ASP A 3 -0.35 26.23 11.07
N THR A 4 -1.19 25.26 11.45
CA THR A 4 -0.91 24.34 12.56
C THR A 4 0.34 23.52 12.34
N GLN A 5 0.57 23.03 11.13
CA GLN A 5 1.77 22.25 10.81
C GLN A 5 3.04 23.11 10.78
N LYS A 6 2.93 24.38 10.34
CA LYS A 6 4.03 25.32 10.43
C LYS A 6 4.40 25.60 11.89
N GLU A 7 3.39 25.76 12.73
CA GLU A 7 3.58 26.00 14.17
C GLU A 7 4.29 24.82 14.85
N LEU A 8 3.95 23.58 14.44
CA LEU A 8 4.60 22.35 14.95
C LEU A 8 6.08 22.23 14.55
N VAL A 9 6.50 22.80 13.44
CA VAL A 9 7.85 22.62 12.90
C VAL A 9 8.72 23.88 12.96
N GLU A 10 8.12 25.06 13.05
CA GLU A 10 8.82 26.36 12.93
C GLU A 10 8.58 27.30 14.12
N GLY A 11 7.57 27.05 14.96
CA GLY A 11 7.17 27.92 16.05
C GLY A 11 7.93 27.71 17.37
N GLU A 12 7.68 28.60 18.35
CA GLU A 12 8.23 28.48 19.71
C GLU A 12 7.77 27.18 20.42
N ASN A 13 6.66 26.61 19.97
CA ASN A 13 6.08 25.35 20.45
C ASN A 13 6.35 24.18 19.49
N ALA A 14 7.38 24.28 18.66
CA ALA A 14 7.74 23.21 17.74
C ALA A 14 7.88 21.88 18.49
N ASP A 15 7.14 20.86 18.02
CA ASP A 15 7.20 19.53 18.59
C ASP A 15 8.51 18.86 18.13
N PRO A 16 9.45 18.60 19.04
CA PRO A 16 10.71 17.96 18.68
C PRO A 16 10.52 16.53 18.14
N ASP A 17 9.40 15.90 18.45
CA ASP A 17 9.08 14.54 17.98
C ASP A 17 8.23 14.53 16.71
N TYR A 18 7.81 15.71 16.20
CA TYR A 18 6.98 15.81 14.98
C TYR A 18 7.61 15.11 13.77
N PHE A 19 8.93 15.24 13.59
CA PHE A 19 9.64 14.57 12.51
C PHE A 19 9.95 13.10 12.81
N GLY A 20 9.71 12.68 14.06
CA GLY A 20 9.97 11.32 14.48
C GLY A 20 11.46 10.99 14.54
N ARG A 21 11.74 9.69 14.64
CA ARG A 21 13.10 9.15 14.63
C ARG A 21 13.67 9.18 13.23
N ASP A 22 14.99 9.05 13.13
CA ASP A 22 15.65 8.80 11.84
C ASP A 22 14.99 7.62 11.15
N THR A 23 14.42 7.87 9.98
CA THR A 23 13.69 6.89 9.17
C THR A 23 14.43 6.57 7.88
N GLY A 24 15.71 6.94 7.79
CA GLY A 24 16.54 6.70 6.63
C GLY A 24 16.88 7.96 5.83
N ASP A 25 17.44 7.76 4.66
CA ASP A 25 18.03 8.81 3.82
C ASP A 25 17.05 9.22 2.71
N ALA A 26 16.43 10.39 2.86
CA ALA A 26 15.50 10.97 1.90
C ALA A 26 16.14 11.23 0.52
N SER A 27 17.47 11.44 0.44
CA SER A 27 18.15 11.68 -0.83
C SER A 27 18.14 10.50 -1.79
N LYS A 28 17.81 9.31 -1.31
CA LYS A 28 17.66 8.09 -2.12
C LYS A 28 16.30 7.98 -2.80
N ASP A 29 15.36 8.84 -2.44
CA ASP A 29 14.04 8.88 -3.04
C ASP A 29 14.02 9.77 -4.28
N ASP A 30 12.98 9.60 -5.10
CA ASP A 30 12.69 10.41 -6.28
C ASP A 30 11.20 10.81 -6.22
N ALA A 31 10.93 12.10 -6.13
CA ALA A 31 9.57 12.62 -6.09
C ALA A 31 8.77 12.40 -7.38
N ARG A 32 9.45 12.04 -8.49
CA ARG A 32 8.87 11.74 -9.80
C ARG A 32 7.82 12.74 -10.26
N ASN A 33 8.19 14.02 -10.22
CA ASN A 33 7.34 15.14 -10.62
C ASN A 33 7.99 16.04 -11.68
N GLN A 34 8.87 15.46 -12.51
CA GLN A 34 9.54 16.18 -13.59
C GLN A 34 8.53 16.60 -14.66
N ASP A 35 8.85 17.70 -15.34
CA ASP A 35 8.11 18.22 -16.49
C ASP A 35 8.69 17.69 -17.81
N ASP A 36 8.07 18.04 -18.94
CA ASP A 36 8.54 17.69 -20.30
C ASP A 36 8.71 16.18 -20.55
N ILE A 37 7.71 15.41 -20.18
CA ILE A 37 7.77 13.94 -20.17
C ILE A 37 7.22 13.25 -21.41
N GLY A 38 6.69 14.00 -22.35
CA GLY A 38 6.09 13.45 -23.57
C GLY A 38 4.60 13.11 -23.43
N ASP A 39 4.10 12.29 -24.37
CA ASP A 39 2.66 12.06 -24.56
C ASP A 39 2.07 11.01 -23.58
N ASN A 40 2.90 10.13 -23.02
CA ASN A 40 2.45 8.97 -22.29
C ASN A 40 2.93 9.00 -20.83
N GLU A 41 2.01 9.05 -19.89
CA GLU A 41 2.31 9.05 -18.45
C GLU A 41 1.68 7.84 -17.76
N LEU A 42 2.48 7.18 -16.91
CA LEU A 42 2.02 6.20 -15.92
C LEU A 42 2.11 6.83 -14.54
N LEU A 43 0.97 7.26 -14.00
CA LEU A 43 0.88 7.88 -12.69
C LEU A 43 0.64 6.82 -11.63
N VAL A 44 1.62 6.65 -10.74
CA VAL A 44 1.53 5.77 -9.57
C VAL A 44 0.96 6.55 -8.40
N VAL A 45 -0.19 6.13 -7.91
CA VAL A 45 -0.91 6.79 -6.83
C VAL A 45 -0.83 5.95 -5.57
N SER A 46 -0.23 6.52 -4.52
CA SER A 46 -0.06 5.88 -3.22
C SER A 46 -0.66 6.74 -2.11
N PHE A 47 -1.09 6.11 -1.02
CA PHE A 47 -1.40 6.86 0.21
C PHE A 47 -0.16 7.65 0.66
N GLY A 48 1.00 7.02 0.63
CA GLY A 48 2.28 7.60 0.99
C GLY A 48 2.76 7.16 2.36
N THR A 49 4.00 7.46 2.64
CA THR A 49 4.62 7.28 3.96
C THR A 49 5.69 8.33 4.19
N SER A 50 5.83 8.77 5.44
CA SER A 50 6.90 9.66 5.88
C SER A 50 8.17 8.90 6.28
N PHE A 51 8.12 7.57 6.38
CA PHE A 51 9.30 6.74 6.64
C PHE A 51 10.16 6.63 5.37
N ASN A 52 11.34 7.26 5.38
CA ASN A 52 12.20 7.33 4.21
C ASN A 52 12.62 5.95 3.68
N ASP A 53 13.03 5.04 4.56
CA ASP A 53 13.41 3.69 4.15
C ASP A 53 12.26 2.92 3.49
N SER A 54 11.06 2.98 4.08
CA SER A 54 9.87 2.35 3.51
C SER A 54 9.45 3.00 2.19
N ARG A 55 9.53 4.34 2.10
CA ARG A 55 9.19 5.04 0.85
C ARG A 55 10.11 4.63 -0.29
N VAL A 56 11.42 4.56 -0.03
CA VAL A 56 12.41 4.15 -1.02
C VAL A 56 12.27 2.67 -1.36
N LYS A 57 12.11 1.81 -0.38
CA LYS A 57 12.06 0.36 -0.59
C LYS A 57 10.75 -0.09 -1.24
N ASP A 58 9.63 0.40 -0.74
CA ASP A 58 8.30 -0.07 -1.13
C ASP A 58 7.74 0.75 -2.30
N ILE A 59 7.51 2.05 -2.12
CA ILE A 59 6.85 2.89 -3.13
C ILE A 59 7.77 3.10 -4.34
N LYS A 60 8.99 3.61 -4.11
CA LYS A 60 9.96 3.79 -5.20
C LYS A 60 10.31 2.45 -5.87
N GLY A 61 10.36 1.36 -5.12
CA GLY A 61 10.59 0.03 -5.66
C GLY A 61 9.52 -0.37 -6.67
N ILE A 62 8.24 -0.10 -6.38
CA ILE A 62 7.12 -0.33 -7.32
C ILE A 62 7.27 0.57 -8.55
N GLU A 63 7.53 1.86 -8.33
CA GLU A 63 7.69 2.84 -9.42
C GLU A 63 8.85 2.47 -10.35
N ASP A 64 9.98 2.07 -9.79
CA ASP A 64 11.16 1.63 -10.55
C ASP A 64 10.88 0.36 -11.38
N ALA A 65 10.14 -0.60 -10.80
CA ALA A 65 9.73 -1.80 -11.49
C ALA A 65 8.80 -1.50 -12.67
N LEU A 66 7.85 -0.59 -12.48
CA LEU A 66 6.95 -0.14 -13.54
C LEU A 66 7.72 0.62 -14.64
N GLN A 67 8.64 1.50 -14.26
CA GLN A 67 9.48 2.20 -15.25
C GLN A 67 10.33 1.23 -16.07
N ALA A 68 10.86 0.19 -15.46
CA ALA A 68 11.63 -0.84 -16.16
C ALA A 68 10.76 -1.68 -17.10
N ALA A 69 9.52 -1.97 -16.70
CA ALA A 69 8.57 -2.74 -17.50
C ALA A 69 7.99 -1.93 -18.68
N TYR A 70 7.85 -0.62 -18.50
CA TYR A 70 7.26 0.30 -19.49
C TYR A 70 8.19 1.48 -19.78
N PRO A 71 9.34 1.23 -20.45
CA PRO A 71 10.38 2.25 -20.65
C PRO A 71 9.93 3.43 -21.53
N ASP A 72 8.90 3.23 -22.37
CA ASP A 72 8.35 4.28 -23.24
C ASP A 72 7.31 5.16 -22.56
N TRP A 73 6.98 4.88 -21.29
CA TRP A 73 6.07 5.65 -20.46
C TRP A 73 6.85 6.41 -19.39
N SER A 74 6.40 7.62 -19.08
CA SER A 74 6.99 8.38 -17.97
C SER A 74 6.28 8.03 -16.68
N VAL A 75 6.96 7.36 -15.77
CA VAL A 75 6.42 7.01 -14.46
C VAL A 75 6.49 8.22 -13.53
N ARG A 76 5.35 8.58 -12.94
CA ARG A 76 5.13 9.71 -12.06
C ARG A 76 4.51 9.27 -10.75
N ARG A 77 4.62 10.11 -9.74
CA ARG A 77 4.11 9.85 -8.40
C ARG A 77 3.05 10.87 -7.99
N ALA A 78 2.01 10.39 -7.31
CA ALA A 78 1.14 11.21 -6.48
C ALA A 78 0.89 10.51 -5.13
N PHE A 79 0.81 11.29 -4.06
CA PHE A 79 0.34 10.82 -2.76
C PHE A 79 -1.05 11.37 -2.48
N THR A 80 -1.88 10.57 -1.80
CA THR A 80 -3.23 10.99 -1.40
C THR A 80 -3.26 11.62 0.00
N ALA A 81 -2.34 11.21 0.88
CA ALA A 81 -2.28 11.72 2.25
C ALA A 81 -1.53 13.07 2.33
N GLN A 82 -2.28 14.18 2.36
CA GLN A 82 -1.71 15.52 2.43
C GLN A 82 -0.82 15.73 3.67
N ILE A 83 -1.19 15.14 4.80
CA ILE A 83 -0.39 15.22 6.03
C ILE A 83 1.00 14.61 5.84
N ILE A 84 1.12 13.52 5.10
CA ILE A 84 2.40 12.88 4.80
C ILE A 84 3.23 13.75 3.85
N ILE A 85 2.61 14.30 2.81
CA ILE A 85 3.27 15.23 1.89
C ILE A 85 3.88 16.41 2.65
N ASN A 86 3.09 17.02 3.52
CA ASN A 86 3.52 18.16 4.31
C ASN A 86 4.66 17.79 5.27
N HIS A 87 4.58 16.64 5.91
CA HIS A 87 5.59 16.14 6.83
C HIS A 87 6.94 15.93 6.11
N VAL A 88 6.93 15.25 4.98
CA VAL A 88 8.13 15.00 4.18
C VAL A 88 8.74 16.32 3.68
N GLN A 89 7.91 17.24 3.20
CA GLN A 89 8.40 18.56 2.75
C GLN A 89 9.02 19.35 3.88
N ALA A 90 8.39 19.38 5.05
CA ALA A 90 8.90 20.14 6.20
C ALA A 90 10.23 19.56 6.73
N ARG A 91 10.33 18.24 6.82
CA ARG A 91 11.52 17.56 7.34
C ARG A 91 12.68 17.52 6.35
N ASP A 92 12.39 17.13 5.10
CA ASP A 92 13.42 16.78 4.11
C ASP A 92 13.48 17.76 2.93
N GLY A 93 12.53 18.70 2.83
CA GLY A 93 12.44 19.63 1.70
C GLY A 93 11.96 18.98 0.40
N GLU A 94 11.60 17.71 0.43
CA GLU A 94 11.12 16.97 -0.74
C GLU A 94 9.67 17.36 -1.05
N LYS A 95 9.40 17.70 -2.31
CA LYS A 95 8.07 18.11 -2.78
C LYS A 95 7.43 16.96 -3.56
N ILE A 96 6.45 16.33 -2.93
CA ILE A 96 5.66 15.26 -3.55
C ILE A 96 4.30 15.83 -3.94
N ASP A 97 3.87 15.57 -5.18
CA ASP A 97 2.57 16.01 -5.67
C ASP A 97 1.43 15.27 -4.95
N ASN A 98 0.38 16.00 -4.57
CA ASN A 98 -0.91 15.38 -4.29
C ASN A 98 -1.64 15.05 -5.60
N MET A 99 -2.83 14.43 -5.51
CA MET A 99 -3.59 14.04 -6.71
C MET A 99 -3.88 15.22 -7.63
N GLN A 100 -4.36 16.34 -7.08
CA GLN A 100 -4.68 17.52 -7.89
C GLN A 100 -3.43 18.07 -8.58
N GLN A 101 -2.35 18.22 -7.85
CA GLN A 101 -1.07 18.72 -8.39
C GLN A 101 -0.53 17.80 -9.50
N ALA A 102 -0.60 16.50 -9.31
CA ALA A 102 -0.16 15.52 -10.30
C ALA A 102 -1.02 15.56 -11.57
N MET A 103 -2.34 15.65 -11.42
CA MET A 103 -3.27 15.74 -12.56
C MET A 103 -3.10 17.06 -13.32
N ASP A 104 -2.98 18.19 -12.62
CA ASP A 104 -2.72 19.49 -13.22
C ASP A 104 -1.39 19.49 -13.96
N ARG A 105 -0.35 18.92 -13.39
CA ARG A 105 0.98 18.78 -14.02
C ARG A 105 0.90 17.95 -15.31
N ALA A 106 0.15 16.84 -15.30
CA ALA A 106 -0.04 16.01 -16.48
C ALA A 106 -0.72 16.79 -17.63
N VAL A 107 -1.73 17.59 -17.29
CA VAL A 107 -2.40 18.47 -18.27
C VAL A 107 -1.46 19.54 -18.81
N GLU A 108 -0.72 20.20 -17.93
CA GLU A 108 0.25 21.26 -18.31
C GLU A 108 1.40 20.71 -19.16
N ASN A 109 1.82 19.47 -18.92
CA ASN A 109 2.83 18.78 -19.71
C ASN A 109 2.33 18.29 -21.07
N GLY A 110 1.04 18.43 -21.36
CA GLY A 110 0.45 18.01 -22.63
C GLY A 110 0.38 16.49 -22.79
N VAL A 111 0.28 15.76 -21.67
CA VAL A 111 0.06 14.30 -21.70
C VAL A 111 -1.21 13.98 -22.45
N LYS A 112 -1.14 13.04 -23.39
CA LYS A 112 -2.29 12.56 -24.18
C LYS A 112 -2.87 11.29 -23.59
N ASN A 113 -2.01 10.36 -23.21
CA ASN A 113 -2.42 9.06 -22.69
C ASN A 113 -1.96 8.93 -21.24
N LEU A 114 -2.94 8.82 -20.33
CA LEU A 114 -2.71 8.67 -18.91
C LEU A 114 -3.15 7.28 -18.47
N VAL A 115 -2.24 6.54 -17.86
CA VAL A 115 -2.54 5.31 -17.12
C VAL A 115 -2.28 5.58 -15.64
N VAL A 116 -3.25 5.27 -14.80
CA VAL A 116 -3.13 5.42 -13.35
C VAL A 116 -3.00 4.05 -12.71
N GLN A 117 -1.92 3.83 -11.97
CA GLN A 117 -1.69 2.62 -11.17
C GLN A 117 -1.81 2.97 -9.69
N PRO A 118 -2.91 2.61 -9.02
CA PRO A 118 -2.98 2.71 -7.57
C PRO A 118 -2.09 1.66 -6.92
N THR A 119 -1.46 2.02 -5.81
CA THR A 119 -0.77 1.06 -4.94
C THR A 119 -1.63 0.64 -3.74
N HIS A 120 -2.90 0.97 -3.76
CA HIS A 120 -3.87 0.56 -2.74
C HIS A 120 -3.99 -0.96 -2.71
N LEU A 121 -4.22 -1.50 -1.51
CA LEU A 121 -4.39 -2.94 -1.34
C LEU A 121 -5.71 -3.42 -1.98
N MET A 122 -6.77 -2.61 -1.88
CA MET A 122 -8.14 -2.97 -2.27
C MET A 122 -8.95 -1.76 -2.75
N HIS A 123 -10.15 -2.01 -3.26
CA HIS A 123 -11.16 -0.99 -3.61
C HIS A 123 -11.78 -0.36 -2.36
N GLY A 124 -10.96 0.34 -1.55
CA GLY A 124 -11.41 1.02 -0.34
C GLY A 124 -11.80 2.49 -0.58
N ALA A 125 -11.96 3.24 0.52
CA ALA A 125 -12.37 4.64 0.47
C ALA A 125 -11.37 5.51 -0.31
N GLU A 126 -10.07 5.29 -0.12
CA GLU A 126 -9.03 6.06 -0.83
C GLU A 126 -9.03 5.77 -2.33
N TYR A 127 -9.31 4.54 -2.73
CA TYR A 127 -9.48 4.20 -4.14
C TYR A 127 -10.69 4.93 -4.74
N ASP A 128 -11.81 4.96 -4.03
CA ASP A 128 -13.02 5.65 -4.48
C ASP A 128 -12.77 7.16 -4.64
N GLU A 129 -12.11 7.80 -3.69
CA GLU A 129 -11.73 9.23 -3.75
C GLU A 129 -10.79 9.52 -4.92
N MET A 130 -9.82 8.62 -5.16
CA MET A 130 -8.92 8.71 -6.32
C MET A 130 -9.72 8.67 -7.63
N MET A 131 -10.66 7.75 -7.76
CA MET A 131 -11.50 7.63 -8.95
C MET A 131 -12.35 8.88 -9.18
N GLU A 132 -12.96 9.43 -8.13
CA GLU A 132 -13.73 10.67 -8.21
C GLU A 132 -12.86 11.83 -8.73
N MET A 133 -11.63 11.96 -8.25
CA MET A 133 -10.70 12.99 -8.73
C MET A 133 -10.35 12.77 -10.21
N ILE A 134 -10.00 11.54 -10.59
CA ILE A 134 -9.65 11.21 -11.98
C ILE A 134 -10.80 11.52 -12.92
N ASP A 135 -12.03 11.21 -12.52
CA ASP A 135 -13.21 11.45 -13.36
C ASP A 135 -13.40 12.93 -13.73
N THR A 136 -12.96 13.85 -12.87
CA THR A 136 -12.99 15.29 -13.15
C THR A 136 -11.98 15.74 -14.21
N TYR A 137 -11.01 14.91 -14.55
CA TYR A 137 -9.94 15.21 -15.52
C TYR A 137 -10.02 14.39 -16.82
N ARG A 138 -10.95 13.44 -16.96
CA ARG A 138 -10.97 12.51 -18.10
C ARG A 138 -11.02 13.21 -19.45
N ASP A 139 -11.72 14.33 -19.55
CA ASP A 139 -11.86 15.12 -20.77
C ASP A 139 -10.61 15.95 -21.13
N LYS A 140 -9.62 15.97 -20.27
CA LYS A 140 -8.34 16.67 -20.49
C LYS A 140 -7.32 15.83 -21.26
N PHE A 141 -7.57 14.54 -21.42
CA PHE A 141 -6.67 13.56 -22.05
C PHE A 141 -7.35 12.88 -23.25
N GLU A 142 -6.55 12.37 -24.19
CA GLU A 142 -7.09 11.54 -25.29
C GLU A 142 -7.53 10.17 -24.77
N SER A 143 -6.80 9.62 -23.78
CA SER A 143 -7.18 8.39 -23.10
C SER A 143 -6.78 8.41 -21.63
N VAL A 144 -7.64 7.82 -20.79
CA VAL A 144 -7.39 7.58 -19.37
C VAL A 144 -7.78 6.15 -19.04
N ALA A 145 -6.85 5.39 -18.52
CA ALA A 145 -7.08 4.05 -17.99
C ALA A 145 -6.63 3.99 -16.54
N VAL A 146 -7.38 3.28 -15.70
CA VAL A 146 -7.06 3.08 -14.29
C VAL A 146 -6.91 1.59 -14.05
N ALA A 147 -5.76 1.18 -13.52
CA ALA A 147 -5.48 -0.19 -13.16
C ALA A 147 -6.15 -0.57 -11.82
N GLU A 148 -6.31 -1.85 -11.61
CA GLU A 148 -6.84 -2.41 -10.37
C GLU A 148 -5.86 -2.22 -9.19
N PRO A 149 -6.37 -2.13 -7.94
CA PRO A 149 -5.53 -2.26 -6.75
C PRO A 149 -4.96 -3.67 -6.63
N LEU A 150 -4.03 -3.87 -5.69
CA LEU A 150 -3.25 -5.13 -5.59
C LEU A 150 -4.11 -6.38 -5.49
N LEU A 151 -5.18 -6.36 -4.70
CA LEU A 151 -6.08 -7.52 -4.53
C LEU A 151 -7.21 -7.57 -5.58
N GLY A 152 -7.25 -6.62 -6.51
CA GLY A 152 -8.26 -6.57 -7.56
C GLY A 152 -9.67 -6.30 -7.02
N GLU A 153 -10.67 -6.61 -7.84
CA GLU A 153 -12.08 -6.41 -7.51
C GLU A 153 -12.65 -7.53 -6.62
N VAL A 154 -13.76 -7.24 -5.97
CA VAL A 154 -14.52 -8.21 -5.17
C VAL A 154 -15.85 -8.61 -5.82
N GLY A 155 -16.28 -7.90 -6.87
CA GLY A 155 -17.60 -8.00 -7.48
C GLY A 155 -18.69 -7.25 -6.71
N SER A 156 -19.82 -7.02 -7.36
CA SER A 156 -20.93 -6.24 -6.78
C SER A 156 -21.57 -6.90 -5.56
N ASP A 157 -21.50 -8.22 -5.47
CA ASP A 157 -22.06 -9.05 -4.40
C ASP A 157 -20.99 -9.76 -3.55
N ALA A 158 -19.73 -9.33 -3.69
CA ALA A 158 -18.57 -9.87 -2.98
C ALA A 158 -18.30 -11.37 -3.23
N THR A 159 -18.72 -11.88 -4.38
CA THR A 159 -18.53 -13.32 -4.73
C THR A 159 -17.32 -13.56 -5.62
N ILE A 160 -16.68 -12.52 -6.15
CA ILE A 160 -15.52 -12.67 -7.03
C ILE A 160 -14.25 -12.78 -6.20
N ILE A 161 -13.60 -13.94 -6.29
CA ILE A 161 -12.24 -14.16 -5.83
C ILE A 161 -11.38 -14.31 -7.09
N ASN A 162 -10.71 -13.24 -7.46
CA ASN A 162 -9.95 -13.15 -8.70
C ASN A 162 -8.54 -13.73 -8.58
N GLN A 163 -7.85 -13.83 -9.71
CA GLN A 163 -6.49 -14.34 -9.81
C GLN A 163 -5.49 -13.47 -9.03
N ASP A 164 -5.73 -12.16 -8.93
CA ASP A 164 -4.83 -11.25 -8.20
C ASP A 164 -4.64 -11.68 -6.74
N LYS A 165 -5.73 -12.12 -6.08
CA LYS A 165 -5.64 -12.62 -4.69
C LYS A 165 -4.82 -13.90 -4.57
N GLU A 166 -4.94 -14.81 -5.53
CA GLU A 166 -4.14 -16.03 -5.56
C GLU A 166 -2.65 -15.71 -5.76
N ASP A 167 -2.34 -14.81 -6.69
CA ASP A 167 -0.97 -14.41 -6.97
C ASP A 167 -0.32 -13.71 -5.77
N VAL A 168 -1.04 -12.83 -5.09
CA VAL A 168 -0.59 -12.19 -3.85
C VAL A 168 -0.41 -13.23 -2.75
N ALA A 169 -1.36 -14.14 -2.54
CA ALA A 169 -1.28 -15.18 -1.53
C ALA A 169 -0.02 -16.05 -1.71
N LYS A 170 0.26 -16.46 -2.92
CA LYS A 170 1.47 -17.24 -3.27
C LYS A 170 2.74 -16.45 -3.01
N ALA A 171 2.79 -15.20 -3.47
CA ALA A 171 3.98 -14.36 -3.37
C ALA A 171 4.33 -14.03 -1.92
N VAL A 172 3.36 -13.55 -1.12
CA VAL A 172 3.62 -13.18 0.29
C VAL A 172 3.95 -14.40 1.15
N THR A 173 3.30 -15.53 0.89
CA THR A 173 3.56 -16.78 1.62
C THR A 173 4.96 -17.31 1.32
N ALA A 174 5.36 -17.35 0.05
CA ALA A 174 6.70 -17.78 -0.33
C ALA A 174 7.79 -16.88 0.27
N ALA A 175 7.59 -15.56 0.27
CA ALA A 175 8.51 -14.61 0.88
C ALA A 175 8.64 -14.84 2.41
N ALA A 176 7.51 -14.97 3.11
CA ALA A 176 7.48 -15.17 4.55
C ALA A 176 8.15 -16.50 4.96
N VAL A 177 7.89 -17.57 4.23
CA VAL A 177 8.53 -18.88 4.46
C VAL A 177 10.04 -18.79 4.31
N LYS A 178 10.50 -18.16 3.24
CA LYS A 178 11.94 -17.97 2.97
C LYS A 178 12.62 -17.12 4.06
N GLU A 179 12.00 -15.99 4.43
CA GLU A 179 12.54 -15.11 5.46
C GLU A 179 12.58 -15.77 6.85
N ALA A 180 11.66 -16.69 7.13
CA ALA A 180 11.63 -17.47 8.36
C ALA A 180 12.67 -18.60 8.37
N GLY A 181 13.36 -18.86 7.26
CA GLY A 181 14.37 -19.89 7.15
C GLY A 181 13.84 -21.30 6.93
N TYR A 182 12.59 -21.43 6.51
CA TYR A 182 12.00 -22.73 6.15
C TYR A 182 12.13 -23.02 4.66
N ASP A 183 12.32 -24.30 4.32
CA ASP A 183 12.37 -24.75 2.91
C ASP A 183 10.99 -24.78 2.26
N SER A 184 9.93 -24.93 3.07
CA SER A 184 8.55 -24.98 2.59
C SER A 184 7.56 -24.57 3.69
N LEU A 185 6.34 -24.25 3.29
CA LEU A 185 5.23 -24.00 4.20
C LEU A 185 4.92 -25.25 5.06
N ASP A 186 4.99 -26.45 4.47
CA ASP A 186 4.79 -27.71 5.17
C ASP A 186 5.86 -27.97 6.23
N ALA A 187 7.12 -27.60 5.96
CA ALA A 187 8.19 -27.69 6.95
C ALA A 187 7.92 -26.80 8.17
N ALA A 188 7.40 -25.59 7.97
CA ALA A 188 6.99 -24.71 9.05
C ALA A 188 5.80 -25.30 9.84
N ALA A 189 4.83 -25.87 9.16
CA ALA A 189 3.69 -26.54 9.80
C ALA A 189 4.13 -27.73 10.65
N ALA A 190 5.11 -28.51 10.21
CA ALA A 190 5.70 -29.62 10.96
C ALA A 190 6.33 -29.14 12.29
N ASP A 191 6.89 -27.92 12.32
CA ASP A 191 7.39 -27.27 13.52
C ASP A 191 6.32 -26.56 14.34
N LYS A 192 5.03 -26.73 14.00
CA LYS A 192 3.90 -26.04 14.65
C LYS A 192 3.93 -24.52 14.49
N VAL A 193 4.43 -24.03 13.36
CA VAL A 193 4.51 -22.61 13.03
C VAL A 193 3.38 -22.24 12.08
N ALA A 194 2.61 -21.20 12.44
CA ALA A 194 1.66 -20.53 11.59
C ALA A 194 2.20 -19.16 11.15
N PHE A 195 1.77 -18.73 9.98
CA PHE A 195 2.01 -17.38 9.48
C PHE A 195 0.71 -16.57 9.61
N VAL A 196 0.79 -15.37 10.14
CA VAL A 196 -0.33 -14.43 10.19
C VAL A 196 0.03 -13.21 9.36
N PHE A 197 -0.73 -12.95 8.32
CA PHE A 197 -0.64 -11.72 7.53
C PHE A 197 -1.63 -10.71 8.07
N MET A 198 -1.12 -9.61 8.59
CA MET A 198 -1.88 -8.58 9.29
C MET A 198 -2.06 -7.35 8.40
N GLY A 199 -3.30 -7.08 8.00
CA GLY A 199 -3.69 -5.85 7.33
C GLY A 199 -4.14 -4.78 8.31
N HIS A 200 -4.43 -3.58 7.80
CA HIS A 200 -4.98 -2.48 8.60
C HIS A 200 -6.39 -2.81 9.09
N GLY A 201 -7.22 -3.30 8.22
CA GLY A 201 -8.66 -3.42 8.43
C GLY A 201 -9.41 -2.18 7.94
N THR A 202 -10.70 -2.31 7.69
CA THR A 202 -11.54 -1.21 7.23
C THR A 202 -13.00 -1.47 7.52
N SER A 203 -13.75 -0.40 7.81
CA SER A 203 -15.22 -0.43 7.89
C SER A 203 -15.90 -0.33 6.52
N HIS A 204 -15.14 0.03 5.48
CA HIS A 204 -15.62 0.06 4.09
C HIS A 204 -16.09 -1.33 3.63
N THR A 205 -16.99 -1.39 2.66
CA THR A 205 -17.48 -2.66 2.09
C THR A 205 -16.35 -3.52 1.52
N ALA A 206 -15.23 -2.91 1.11
CA ALA A 206 -14.01 -3.59 0.67
C ALA A 206 -13.37 -4.50 1.74
N LYS A 207 -13.79 -4.45 3.01
CA LYS A 207 -13.34 -5.33 4.10
C LYS A 207 -13.45 -6.82 3.75
N VAL A 208 -14.37 -7.18 2.86
CA VAL A 208 -14.55 -8.54 2.35
C VAL A 208 -13.28 -9.07 1.66
N SER A 209 -12.41 -8.21 1.16
CA SER A 209 -11.13 -8.61 0.56
C SER A 209 -10.26 -9.40 1.54
N TYR A 210 -10.31 -9.09 2.83
CA TYR A 210 -9.59 -9.85 3.87
C TYR A 210 -10.16 -11.26 4.04
N SER A 211 -11.49 -11.39 4.08
CA SER A 211 -12.16 -12.69 4.15
C SER A 211 -11.89 -13.53 2.91
N GLN A 212 -11.88 -12.90 1.74
CA GLN A 212 -11.55 -13.54 0.47
C GLN A 212 -10.09 -14.01 0.42
N MET A 213 -9.16 -13.25 0.98
CA MET A 213 -7.77 -13.66 1.12
C MET A 213 -7.63 -14.89 2.01
N GLN A 214 -8.36 -14.96 3.13
CA GLN A 214 -8.39 -16.16 3.97
C GLN A 214 -8.92 -17.37 3.22
N THR A 215 -10.00 -17.22 2.47
CA THR A 215 -10.55 -18.27 1.61
C THR A 215 -9.55 -18.70 0.54
N THR A 216 -8.82 -17.76 -0.05
CA THR A 216 -7.77 -18.05 -1.04
C THR A 216 -6.66 -18.89 -0.44
N MET A 217 -6.20 -18.56 0.77
CA MET A 217 -5.19 -19.35 1.48
C MET A 217 -5.66 -20.79 1.71
N GLN A 218 -6.90 -20.96 2.14
CA GLN A 218 -7.51 -22.28 2.34
C GLN A 218 -7.64 -23.08 1.02
N THR A 219 -8.06 -22.42 -0.05
CA THR A 219 -8.18 -23.04 -1.38
C THR A 219 -6.83 -23.51 -1.91
N LEU A 220 -5.76 -22.80 -1.60
CA LEU A 220 -4.38 -23.19 -1.94
C LEU A 220 -3.81 -24.30 -1.04
N GLY A 221 -4.54 -24.72 -0.01
CA GLY A 221 -4.07 -25.70 0.96
C GLY A 221 -3.07 -25.14 1.97
N TYR A 222 -3.05 -23.82 2.17
CA TYR A 222 -2.16 -23.12 3.11
C TYR A 222 -2.78 -23.11 4.51
N ASP A 223 -2.92 -24.27 5.13
CA ASP A 223 -3.68 -24.46 6.38
C ASP A 223 -3.05 -23.75 7.59
N ASN A 224 -1.77 -23.43 7.53
CA ASN A 224 -1.05 -22.69 8.58
C ASN A 224 -0.85 -21.20 8.23
N VAL A 225 -1.67 -20.65 7.35
CA VAL A 225 -1.69 -19.23 7.01
C VAL A 225 -3.03 -18.60 7.40
N PHE A 226 -2.96 -17.51 8.16
CA PHE A 226 -4.13 -16.81 8.70
C PHE A 226 -4.07 -15.33 8.32
N ILE A 227 -5.24 -14.73 8.15
CA ILE A 227 -5.39 -13.30 7.87
C ILE A 227 -5.94 -12.61 9.12
N GLY A 228 -5.25 -11.56 9.54
CA GLY A 228 -5.67 -10.69 10.64
C GLY A 228 -5.73 -9.23 10.21
N THR A 229 -6.32 -8.38 11.03
CA THR A 229 -6.29 -6.93 10.87
C THR A 229 -6.08 -6.22 12.20
N VAL A 230 -5.41 -5.05 12.15
CA VAL A 230 -5.17 -4.21 13.33
C VAL A 230 -6.49 -3.71 13.92
N GLU A 231 -7.43 -3.29 13.05
CA GLU A 231 -8.73 -2.76 13.49
C GLU A 231 -9.77 -3.85 13.82
N GLY A 232 -9.49 -5.13 13.55
CA GLY A 232 -10.46 -6.20 13.73
C GLY A 232 -11.68 -6.08 12.84
N LYS A 233 -11.50 -5.61 11.61
CA LYS A 233 -12.56 -5.42 10.62
C LYS A 233 -12.14 -5.99 9.26
N PRO A 234 -12.81 -7.09 8.81
CA PRO A 234 -13.99 -7.76 9.41
C PRO A 234 -13.67 -8.46 10.75
N GLU A 235 -14.70 -8.75 11.52
CA GLU A 235 -14.59 -9.25 12.91
C GLU A 235 -13.76 -10.53 13.04
N GLU A 236 -13.87 -11.45 12.09
CA GLU A 236 -13.10 -12.71 12.08
C GLU A 236 -11.59 -12.48 11.98
N THR A 237 -11.15 -11.29 11.55
CA THR A 237 -9.75 -10.90 11.46
C THR A 237 -9.24 -10.19 12.72
N ALA A 238 -10.08 -10.00 13.73
CA ALA A 238 -9.66 -9.45 15.02
C ALA A 238 -8.57 -10.32 15.65
N CYS A 239 -7.62 -9.70 16.29
CA CYS A 239 -6.43 -10.37 16.85
C CYS A 239 -6.82 -11.55 17.75
N GLU A 240 -7.79 -11.38 18.63
CA GLU A 240 -8.28 -12.42 19.53
C GLU A 240 -8.83 -13.63 18.77
N ASN A 241 -9.61 -13.39 17.73
CA ASN A 241 -10.21 -14.45 16.92
C ASN A 241 -9.15 -15.21 16.12
N VAL A 242 -8.15 -14.51 15.60
CA VAL A 242 -7.01 -15.13 14.90
C VAL A 242 -6.18 -15.98 15.84
N ILE A 243 -5.87 -15.49 17.04
CA ILE A 243 -5.14 -16.24 18.06
C ILE A 243 -5.88 -17.53 18.43
N GLU A 244 -7.20 -17.45 18.64
CA GLU A 244 -8.01 -18.63 18.93
C GLU A 244 -8.01 -19.64 17.78
N ALA A 245 -8.14 -19.18 16.53
CA ALA A 245 -8.07 -20.02 15.36
C ALA A 245 -6.72 -20.73 15.20
N VAL A 246 -5.63 -20.02 15.41
CA VAL A 246 -4.25 -20.56 15.38
C VAL A 246 -4.08 -21.65 16.43
N LYS A 247 -4.50 -21.39 17.67
CA LYS A 247 -4.44 -22.37 18.77
C LYS A 247 -5.31 -23.59 18.51
N ALA A 248 -6.53 -23.38 18.05
CA ALA A 248 -7.47 -24.47 17.72
C ALA A 248 -6.94 -25.40 16.61
N ALA A 249 -6.18 -24.84 15.67
CA ALA A 249 -5.52 -25.59 14.61
C ALA A 249 -4.25 -26.35 15.08
N GLY A 250 -3.81 -26.13 16.33
CA GLY A 250 -2.70 -26.85 16.94
C GLY A 250 -1.31 -26.23 16.73
N TYR A 251 -1.25 -24.99 16.23
CA TYR A 251 0.02 -24.26 16.08
C TYR A 251 0.42 -23.61 17.40
N THR A 252 1.73 -23.55 17.69
CA THR A 252 2.28 -23.06 18.94
C THR A 252 3.17 -21.83 18.78
N LYS A 253 3.53 -21.52 17.52
CA LYS A 253 4.33 -20.35 17.16
C LYS A 253 3.66 -19.61 16.01
N VAL A 254 3.79 -18.29 16.01
CA VAL A 254 3.30 -17.41 14.97
C VAL A 254 4.43 -16.56 14.43
N ILE A 255 4.52 -16.49 13.12
CA ILE A 255 5.32 -15.49 12.41
C ILE A 255 4.37 -14.47 11.84
N LEU A 256 4.47 -13.24 12.34
CA LEU A 256 3.64 -12.13 11.92
C LEU A 256 4.32 -11.39 10.77
N ARG A 257 3.54 -11.11 9.72
CA ARG A 257 3.97 -10.29 8.58
C ARG A 257 2.86 -9.29 8.22
N PRO A 258 3.19 -8.09 7.77
CA PRO A 258 2.18 -7.15 7.31
C PRO A 258 1.55 -7.62 5.99
N LEU A 259 0.24 -7.42 5.87
CA LEU A 259 -0.51 -7.45 4.61
C LEU A 259 -0.80 -6.00 4.22
N MET A 260 0.23 -5.31 3.82
CA MET A 260 0.25 -3.89 3.48
C MET A 260 1.23 -3.67 2.35
N VAL A 261 0.93 -2.75 1.44
CA VAL A 261 1.84 -2.42 0.34
C VAL A 261 3.06 -1.66 0.86
N VAL A 262 2.88 -0.86 1.91
CA VAL A 262 3.92 -0.01 2.49
C VAL A 262 4.02 -0.26 3.99
N ALA A 263 5.25 -0.44 4.49
CA ALA A 263 5.54 -0.51 5.92
C ALA A 263 5.53 0.90 6.54
N GLY A 264 4.34 1.41 6.80
CA GLY A 264 4.11 2.70 7.45
C GLY A 264 4.04 2.59 8.98
N ASP A 265 3.30 3.50 9.61
CA ASP A 265 3.18 3.62 11.05
C ASP A 265 2.68 2.32 11.72
N HIS A 266 1.59 1.74 11.20
CA HIS A 266 1.04 0.51 11.75
C HIS A 266 2.01 -0.68 11.72
N ALA A 267 2.76 -0.84 10.62
CA ALA A 267 3.73 -1.91 10.52
C ALA A 267 4.91 -1.72 11.48
N ASN A 268 5.34 -0.48 11.68
CA ASN A 268 6.52 -0.17 12.50
C ASN A 268 6.21 -0.01 13.99
N ASN A 269 4.99 0.38 14.35
CA ASN A 269 4.63 0.70 15.74
C ASN A 269 3.62 -0.27 16.35
N ASP A 270 2.66 -0.79 15.57
CA ASP A 270 1.60 -1.67 16.10
C ASP A 270 1.91 -3.16 15.92
N MET A 271 2.72 -3.51 14.91
CA MET A 271 3.06 -4.90 14.59
C MET A 271 4.48 -5.30 15.00
N ALA A 272 5.35 -4.33 15.30
CA ALA A 272 6.76 -4.56 15.61
C ALA A 272 7.00 -5.08 17.04
#